data_aa92b1d9d31157bc1e48b2c7347f750f
#
_entry.id   aa92b1d9d31157bc1e48b2c7347f750f
#
_cell.length_a   1.000
_cell.length_b   1.000
_cell.length_c   1.000
_cell.angle_alpha   90.00
_cell.angle_beta   90.00
_cell.angle_gamma   90.00
#
_symmetry.space_group_name_H-M   'P 1'
#
loop_
_entity.id
_entity.type
_entity.pdbx_description
1 polymer ?
#
loop_
_entity_poly.entity_id
_entity_poly.type
_entity_poly.pdbx_seq_one_letter_code
_entity_poly.pdbx_strand_id
1 'polypeptide(L)'
;MTLCLTNISIYFWFLFFRPINHLFVDDWEILENLSTENFGFNRTNTIPYNGASLFVARALYLFTTNILNAGIATTSLILFLLYLVVLGYFAARITRGLSHRNFAIASIFVIGMNLNQYQNFTMPICWIWILSTILFMFSYLLFINSAKRINRLTLILILFVAPYVFIMGFIIPLTIFIASVFSIVIKGFRKHSAIFLVAALLSFALNYLVSIKASEATYGRLDGLESISENPLNAAIFIIASFGSPFTPASQFALPISIIFGLLVALLLYTTVKKLPLLQSLTNGDVLIYGLLFHGLQLLGRFDGSVSSIINVSSPRYTSGSMILLVGIFLKFMNNPQSKQYIYVSVVLVAVMSISGFKTAWDYSSVRSLASKKIENCISRFGIDDPICLAKLDPGREILSQEAFEKAIETISSLREAEK
;
A
#
# COMPACT_ATOMS: atom_id res chain seq x y z
N MET A 1 5.25 -24.14 -3.48
CA MET A 1 4.12 -24.04 -4.43
C MET A 1 2.78 -24.21 -3.71
N THR A 2 2.57 -25.27 -2.91
CA THR A 2 1.32 -25.52 -2.17
C THR A 2 0.88 -24.31 -1.33
N LEU A 3 1.73 -23.75 -0.48
CA LEU A 3 1.41 -22.60 0.37
C LEU A 3 0.99 -21.36 -0.44
N CYS A 4 1.60 -21.13 -1.59
CA CYS A 4 1.23 -20.05 -2.50
C CYS A 4 -0.19 -20.26 -3.05
N LEU A 5 -0.48 -21.45 -3.56
CA LEU A 5 -1.82 -21.80 -4.05
C LEU A 5 -2.86 -21.71 -2.93
N THR A 6 -2.51 -22.15 -1.73
CA THR A 6 -3.38 -22.04 -0.54
C THR A 6 -3.73 -20.58 -0.25
N ASN A 7 -2.75 -19.68 -0.18
CA ASN A 7 -3.02 -18.25 0.06
C ASN A 7 -3.91 -17.64 -1.03
N ILE A 8 -3.63 -17.93 -2.31
CA ILE A 8 -4.45 -17.47 -3.43
C ILE A 8 -5.89 -18.00 -3.30
N SER A 9 -6.05 -19.29 -3.02
CA SER A 9 -7.37 -19.91 -2.85
C SER A 9 -8.14 -19.31 -1.67
N ILE A 10 -7.46 -19.00 -0.57
CA ILE A 10 -8.04 -18.34 0.60
C ILE A 10 -8.53 -16.93 0.26
N TYR A 11 -7.73 -16.14 -0.50
CA TYR A 11 -8.18 -14.83 -0.98
C TYR A 11 -9.43 -14.93 -1.84
N PHE A 12 -9.45 -15.84 -2.83
CA PHE A 12 -10.64 -16.08 -3.65
C PHE A 12 -11.83 -16.46 -2.79
N TRP A 13 -11.62 -17.37 -1.83
CA TRP A 13 -12.70 -17.80 -0.94
C TRP A 13 -13.27 -16.62 -0.14
N PHE A 14 -12.43 -15.76 0.44
CA PHE A 14 -12.89 -14.58 1.16
C PHE A 14 -13.61 -13.58 0.26
N LEU A 15 -13.08 -13.30 -0.94
CA LEU A 15 -13.68 -12.33 -1.85
C LEU A 15 -15.04 -12.80 -2.38
N PHE A 16 -15.21 -14.11 -2.61
CA PHE A 16 -16.47 -14.66 -3.14
C PHE A 16 -17.50 -14.96 -2.05
N PHE A 17 -17.09 -15.58 -0.96
CA PHE A 17 -18.04 -16.07 0.06
C PHE A 17 -18.24 -15.08 1.20
N ARG A 18 -17.38 -14.10 1.34
CA ARG A 18 -17.48 -13.02 2.33
C ARG A 18 -17.30 -11.65 1.67
N PRO A 19 -18.10 -11.31 0.65
CA PRO A 19 -17.97 -10.04 -0.05
C PRO A 19 -18.24 -8.89 0.91
N ILE A 20 -17.54 -7.77 0.69
CA ILE A 20 -17.76 -6.51 1.38
C ILE A 20 -18.22 -5.52 0.30
N ASN A 21 -19.51 -5.14 0.35
CA ASN A 21 -20.15 -4.30 -0.67
C ASN A 21 -20.53 -2.90 -0.14
N HIS A 22 -20.06 -2.54 1.05
CA HIS A 22 -20.35 -1.26 1.66
C HIS A 22 -19.09 -0.53 2.05
N LEU A 23 -19.20 0.80 2.02
CA LEU A 23 -18.16 1.69 2.54
C LEU A 23 -18.18 1.69 4.06
N PHE A 24 -17.01 1.73 4.67
CA PHE A 24 -16.83 1.76 6.12
C PHE A 24 -15.82 2.82 6.51
N VAL A 25 -16.14 3.57 7.58
CA VAL A 25 -15.24 4.54 8.22
C VAL A 25 -14.58 5.44 7.16
N ASP A 26 -13.26 5.40 7.05
CA ASP A 26 -12.47 6.23 6.13
C ASP A 26 -12.83 6.05 4.63
N ASP A 27 -13.58 5.01 4.25
CA ASP A 27 -14.01 4.83 2.85
C ASP A 27 -14.95 5.95 2.40
N TRP A 28 -15.69 6.58 3.31
CA TRP A 28 -16.58 7.70 3.03
C TRP A 28 -15.83 8.94 2.56
N GLU A 29 -14.59 9.11 2.97
CA GLU A 29 -13.70 10.19 2.54
C GLU A 29 -13.44 10.17 1.01
N ILE A 30 -13.56 9.00 0.39
CA ILE A 30 -13.48 8.90 -1.07
C ILE A 30 -14.64 9.65 -1.71
N LEU A 31 -15.82 9.60 -1.11
CA LEU A 31 -17.04 10.19 -1.64
C LEU A 31 -17.24 11.64 -1.23
N GLU A 32 -16.74 12.07 -0.08
CA GLU A 32 -17.02 13.40 0.52
C GLU A 32 -16.80 14.56 -0.45
N ASN A 33 -15.84 14.45 -1.35
CA ASN A 33 -15.51 15.49 -2.33
C ASN A 33 -15.69 15.03 -3.78
N LEU A 34 -16.51 13.99 -3.98
CA LEU A 34 -16.74 13.44 -5.31
C LEU A 34 -17.82 14.23 -6.02
N SER A 35 -17.44 15.11 -6.93
CA SER A 35 -18.38 15.75 -7.85
C SER A 35 -18.50 14.91 -9.12
N THR A 36 -19.67 14.30 -9.35
CA THR A 36 -19.93 13.49 -10.55
C THR A 36 -20.05 14.31 -11.81
N GLU A 37 -20.56 15.56 -11.70
CA GLU A 37 -20.76 16.45 -12.85
C GLU A 37 -19.46 17.04 -13.40
N ASN A 38 -18.44 17.20 -12.57
CA ASN A 38 -17.17 17.86 -12.93
C ASN A 38 -15.95 17.06 -12.46
N PHE A 39 -15.98 15.72 -12.59
CA PHE A 39 -14.82 14.94 -12.23
C PHE A 39 -13.67 15.23 -13.18
N GLY A 40 -12.58 15.74 -12.64
CA GLY A 40 -11.37 16.07 -13.37
C GLY A 40 -10.19 16.32 -12.44
N PHE A 41 -9.04 16.64 -13.01
CA PHE A 41 -7.85 17.03 -12.24
C PHE A 41 -8.02 18.46 -11.74
N ASN A 42 -8.92 18.68 -10.80
CA ASN A 42 -9.24 19.95 -10.18
C ASN A 42 -8.91 19.95 -8.68
N ARG A 43 -9.05 21.13 -8.05
CA ARG A 43 -8.76 21.30 -6.62
C ARG A 43 -9.56 20.32 -5.75
N THR A 44 -10.84 20.17 -6.00
CA THR A 44 -11.75 19.32 -5.20
C THR A 44 -11.34 17.86 -5.22
N ASN A 45 -11.08 17.32 -6.41
CA ASN A 45 -10.71 15.90 -6.56
C ASN A 45 -9.27 15.58 -6.13
N THR A 46 -8.40 16.59 -6.06
CA THR A 46 -7.00 16.45 -5.63
C THR A 46 -6.78 16.82 -4.17
N ILE A 47 -7.84 17.19 -3.42
CA ILE A 47 -7.74 17.51 -1.99
C ILE A 47 -7.03 16.37 -1.26
N PRO A 48 -5.96 16.66 -0.51
CA PRO A 48 -5.23 15.65 0.22
C PRO A 48 -6.04 15.14 1.40
N TYR A 49 -6.10 13.83 1.55
CA TYR A 49 -6.51 13.17 2.78
C TYR A 49 -5.28 12.79 3.58
N ASN A 50 -5.19 13.24 4.83
CA ASN A 50 -4.01 13.02 5.65
C ASN A 50 -2.68 13.39 4.93
N GLY A 51 -2.68 14.49 4.19
CA GLY A 51 -1.51 14.98 3.46
C GLY A 51 -1.17 14.28 2.15
N ALA A 52 -2.04 13.40 1.64
CA ALA A 52 -1.83 12.67 0.40
C ALA A 52 -3.06 12.70 -0.51
N SER A 53 -2.86 12.79 -1.83
CA SER A 53 -3.96 12.83 -2.79
C SER A 53 -4.70 11.48 -2.88
N LEU A 54 -6.03 11.52 -2.90
CA LEU A 54 -6.91 10.38 -3.19
C LEU A 54 -7.43 10.38 -4.64
N PHE A 55 -6.91 11.23 -5.50
CA PHE A 55 -7.42 11.42 -6.86
C PHE A 55 -7.57 10.09 -7.63
N VAL A 56 -6.56 9.22 -7.60
CA VAL A 56 -6.58 7.94 -8.32
C VAL A 56 -7.57 6.97 -7.71
N ALA A 57 -7.73 6.94 -6.37
CA ALA A 57 -8.73 6.10 -5.71
C ALA A 57 -10.15 6.54 -6.08
N ARG A 58 -10.42 7.84 -6.10
CA ARG A 58 -11.70 8.42 -6.55
C ARG A 58 -11.98 8.10 -8.01
N ALA A 59 -10.99 8.31 -8.89
CA ALA A 59 -11.10 7.98 -10.31
C ALA A 59 -11.40 6.48 -10.53
N LEU A 60 -10.74 5.61 -9.80
CA LEU A 60 -10.96 4.17 -9.88
C LEU A 60 -12.37 3.81 -9.38
N TYR A 61 -12.81 4.39 -8.27
CA TYR A 61 -14.14 4.15 -7.74
C TYR A 61 -15.21 4.56 -8.76
N LEU A 62 -15.14 5.77 -9.31
CA LEU A 62 -16.07 6.23 -10.34
C LEU A 62 -16.02 5.39 -11.62
N PHE A 63 -14.83 5.04 -12.08
CA PHE A 63 -14.68 4.20 -13.26
C PHE A 63 -15.36 2.84 -13.06
N THR A 64 -15.15 2.22 -11.91
CA THR A 64 -15.72 0.88 -11.64
C THR A 64 -17.23 0.94 -11.39
N THR A 65 -17.73 1.93 -10.67
CA THR A 65 -19.17 2.07 -10.40
C THR A 65 -19.95 2.55 -11.61
N ASN A 66 -19.52 3.62 -12.30
CA ASN A 66 -20.30 4.27 -13.34
C ASN A 66 -20.07 3.68 -14.73
N ILE A 67 -18.82 3.23 -15.04
CA ILE A 67 -18.52 2.71 -16.39
C ILE A 67 -18.64 1.20 -16.45
N LEU A 68 -18.12 0.50 -15.41
CA LEU A 68 -18.17 -0.97 -15.39
C LEU A 68 -19.42 -1.51 -14.68
N ASN A 69 -20.21 -0.65 -14.06
CA ASN A 69 -21.39 -1.04 -13.25
C ASN A 69 -21.02 -2.10 -12.20
N ALA A 70 -19.84 -1.95 -11.59
CA ALA A 70 -19.23 -2.95 -10.72
C ALA A 70 -19.24 -2.47 -9.26
N GLY A 71 -19.79 -3.28 -8.36
CA GLY A 71 -19.73 -3.03 -6.93
C GLY A 71 -18.32 -3.17 -6.34
N ILE A 72 -18.17 -2.80 -5.06
CA ILE A 72 -16.90 -2.81 -4.32
C ILE A 72 -16.24 -4.20 -4.36
N ALA A 73 -17.01 -5.27 -4.15
CA ALA A 73 -16.48 -6.65 -4.17
C ALA A 73 -15.91 -7.03 -5.56
N THR A 74 -16.59 -6.64 -6.64
CA THR A 74 -16.12 -6.88 -8.01
C THR A 74 -14.85 -6.09 -8.31
N THR A 75 -14.78 -4.83 -7.89
CA THR A 75 -13.59 -4.00 -8.02
C THR A 75 -12.41 -4.58 -7.24
N SER A 76 -12.66 -5.06 -6.00
CA SER A 76 -11.66 -5.75 -5.18
C SER A 76 -11.10 -6.98 -5.87
N LEU A 77 -11.97 -7.77 -6.52
CA LEU A 77 -11.55 -8.94 -7.29
C LEU A 77 -10.70 -8.55 -8.51
N ILE A 78 -11.09 -7.53 -9.25
CA ILE A 78 -10.33 -7.03 -10.42
C ILE A 78 -8.93 -6.56 -9.96
N LEU A 79 -8.84 -5.79 -8.89
CA LEU A 79 -7.56 -5.34 -8.32
C LEU A 79 -6.70 -6.50 -7.84
N PHE A 80 -7.32 -7.49 -7.20
CA PHE A 80 -6.62 -8.70 -6.78
C PHE A 80 -6.03 -9.47 -7.96
N LEU A 81 -6.81 -9.67 -9.03
CA LEU A 81 -6.32 -10.33 -10.25
C LEU A 81 -5.19 -9.54 -10.92
N LEU A 82 -5.34 -8.22 -11.02
CA LEU A 82 -4.30 -7.35 -11.56
C LEU A 82 -3.02 -7.44 -10.74
N TYR A 83 -3.14 -7.40 -9.41
CA TYR A 83 -2.01 -7.56 -8.51
C TYR A 83 -1.31 -8.91 -8.68
N LEU A 84 -2.06 -10.01 -8.78
CA LEU A 84 -1.51 -11.35 -9.04
C LEU A 84 -0.68 -11.41 -10.32
N VAL A 85 -1.22 -10.86 -11.41
CA VAL A 85 -0.54 -10.84 -12.71
C VAL A 85 0.76 -10.04 -12.62
N VAL A 86 0.72 -8.85 -12.03
CA VAL A 86 1.89 -7.99 -11.89
C VAL A 86 2.92 -8.59 -10.96
N LEU A 87 2.50 -9.15 -9.81
CA LEU A 87 3.39 -9.83 -8.86
C LEU A 87 4.06 -11.05 -9.51
N GLY A 88 3.30 -11.82 -10.31
CA GLY A 88 3.83 -12.97 -11.04
C GLY A 88 4.89 -12.58 -12.06
N TYR A 89 4.59 -11.58 -12.86
CA TYR A 89 5.55 -11.07 -13.84
C TYR A 89 6.79 -10.47 -13.16
N PHE A 90 6.59 -9.69 -12.10
CA PHE A 90 7.65 -9.12 -11.28
C PHE A 90 8.57 -10.22 -10.71
N ALA A 91 7.99 -11.20 -9.99
CA ALA A 91 8.74 -12.31 -9.40
C ALA A 91 9.54 -13.08 -10.46
N ALA A 92 8.90 -13.41 -11.59
CA ALA A 92 9.57 -14.12 -12.68
C ALA A 92 10.75 -13.35 -13.30
N ARG A 93 10.67 -12.00 -13.29
CA ARG A 93 11.73 -11.15 -13.88
C ARG A 93 12.88 -10.91 -12.93
N ILE A 94 12.61 -10.60 -11.65
CA ILE A 94 13.66 -10.27 -10.67
C ILE A 94 14.44 -11.50 -10.18
N THR A 95 13.88 -12.69 -10.35
CA THR A 95 14.55 -13.95 -10.00
C THR A 95 15.36 -14.57 -11.15
N ARG A 96 15.44 -13.88 -12.28
CA ARG A 96 16.27 -14.35 -13.40
C ARG A 96 17.75 -14.45 -12.98
N GLY A 97 18.35 -15.62 -13.22
CA GLY A 97 19.74 -15.88 -12.86
C GLY A 97 19.97 -16.44 -11.45
N LEU A 98 18.92 -16.55 -10.61
CA LEU A 98 19.03 -17.22 -9.32
C LEU A 98 19.10 -18.74 -9.48
N SER A 99 19.98 -19.39 -8.74
CA SER A 99 20.15 -20.85 -8.75
C SER A 99 18.87 -21.61 -8.32
N HIS A 100 18.12 -21.05 -7.36
CA HIS A 100 16.86 -21.61 -6.85
C HIS A 100 15.65 -20.79 -7.28
N ARG A 101 15.56 -20.48 -8.57
CA ARG A 101 14.57 -19.58 -9.16
C ARG A 101 13.11 -19.92 -8.76
N ASN A 102 12.72 -21.18 -8.89
CA ASN A 102 11.33 -21.60 -8.59
C ASN A 102 10.98 -21.40 -7.10
N PHE A 103 11.92 -21.67 -6.22
CA PHE A 103 11.76 -21.41 -4.79
C PHE A 103 11.67 -19.89 -4.53
N ALA A 104 12.49 -19.10 -5.18
CA ALA A 104 12.46 -17.64 -5.05
C ALA A 104 11.14 -17.05 -5.54
N ILE A 105 10.63 -17.50 -6.69
CA ILE A 105 9.31 -17.09 -7.20
C ILE A 105 8.21 -17.43 -6.19
N ALA A 106 8.19 -18.70 -5.71
CA ALA A 106 7.18 -19.13 -4.74
C ALA A 106 7.22 -18.30 -3.45
N SER A 107 8.42 -18.01 -2.92
CA SER A 107 8.58 -17.22 -1.71
C SER A 107 8.12 -15.77 -1.89
N ILE A 108 8.45 -15.12 -3.01
CA ILE A 108 7.99 -13.77 -3.33
C ILE A 108 6.47 -13.73 -3.43
N PHE A 109 5.87 -14.76 -4.04
CA PHE A 109 4.42 -14.87 -4.09
C PHE A 109 3.80 -15.00 -2.70
N VAL A 110 4.33 -15.86 -1.84
CA VAL A 110 3.78 -16.04 -0.49
C VAL A 110 3.95 -14.79 0.35
N ILE A 111 5.09 -14.11 0.25
CA ILE A 111 5.31 -12.82 0.90
C ILE A 111 4.31 -11.78 0.35
N GLY A 112 4.26 -11.60 -0.96
CA GLY A 112 3.39 -10.61 -1.61
C GLY A 112 1.90 -10.91 -1.46
N MET A 113 1.52 -12.17 -1.29
CA MET A 113 0.15 -12.63 -1.08
C MET A 113 -0.18 -12.88 0.39
N ASN A 114 0.51 -12.21 1.31
CA ASN A 114 0.18 -12.32 2.71
C ASN A 114 -1.24 -11.81 3.00
N LEU A 115 -2.02 -12.64 3.67
CA LEU A 115 -3.41 -12.37 4.02
C LEU A 115 -3.59 -11.20 5.01
N ASN A 116 -2.55 -10.73 5.67
CA ASN A 116 -2.58 -9.48 6.42
C ASN A 116 -2.88 -8.25 5.52
N GLN A 117 -2.68 -8.36 4.20
CA GLN A 117 -3.08 -7.32 3.23
C GLN A 117 -4.56 -7.41 2.82
N TYR A 118 -5.35 -8.35 3.36
CA TYR A 118 -6.74 -8.55 2.94
C TYR A 118 -7.55 -7.24 2.97
N GLN A 119 -7.35 -6.43 3.99
CA GLN A 119 -7.98 -5.11 4.10
C GLN A 119 -7.67 -4.21 2.88
N ASN A 120 -6.44 -4.28 2.36
CA ASN A 120 -6.00 -3.44 1.25
C ASN A 120 -6.71 -3.78 -0.08
N PHE A 121 -7.29 -4.97 -0.20
CA PHE A 121 -8.09 -5.35 -1.36
C PHE A 121 -9.58 -5.04 -1.19
N THR A 122 -10.08 -5.06 0.04
CA THR A 122 -11.51 -5.05 0.32
C THR A 122 -12.07 -3.70 0.76
N MET A 123 -11.22 -2.76 1.18
CA MET A 123 -11.61 -1.39 1.50
C MET A 123 -11.22 -0.44 0.37
N PRO A 124 -12.16 0.34 -0.19
CA PRO A 124 -11.87 1.29 -1.27
C PRO A 124 -10.74 2.27 -0.96
N ILE A 125 -10.71 2.85 0.24
CA ILE A 125 -9.61 3.74 0.63
C ILE A 125 -8.26 3.03 0.68
N CYS A 126 -8.25 1.74 0.95
CA CYS A 126 -7.02 0.95 1.00
C CYS A 126 -6.54 0.45 -0.37
N TRP A 127 -7.34 0.57 -1.46
CA TRP A 127 -6.90 0.23 -2.81
C TRP A 127 -5.65 1.01 -3.25
N ILE A 128 -5.47 2.22 -2.71
CA ILE A 128 -4.26 3.02 -2.94
C ILE A 128 -2.96 2.31 -2.56
N TRP A 129 -2.98 1.44 -1.55
CA TRP A 129 -1.81 0.67 -1.14
C TRP A 129 -1.44 -0.38 -2.19
N ILE A 130 -2.44 -1.09 -2.71
CA ILE A 130 -2.27 -2.09 -3.77
C ILE A 130 -1.85 -1.43 -5.08
N LEU A 131 -2.51 -0.33 -5.47
CA LEU A 131 -2.16 0.43 -6.67
C LEU A 131 -0.74 0.97 -6.60
N SER A 132 -0.32 1.54 -5.47
CA SER A 132 1.05 2.01 -5.28
C SER A 132 2.06 0.87 -5.38
N THR A 133 1.73 -0.31 -4.82
CA THR A 133 2.58 -1.50 -4.90
C THR A 133 2.68 -2.02 -6.34
N ILE A 134 1.58 -2.07 -7.07
CA ILE A 134 1.54 -2.42 -8.51
C ILE A 134 2.40 -1.44 -9.31
N LEU A 135 2.21 -0.14 -9.11
CA LEU A 135 2.99 0.89 -9.81
C LEU A 135 4.48 0.81 -9.48
N PHE A 136 4.83 0.53 -8.22
CA PHE A 136 6.23 0.33 -7.85
C PHE A 136 6.84 -0.88 -8.59
N MET A 137 6.22 -2.05 -8.52
CA MET A 137 6.73 -3.24 -9.20
C MET A 137 6.91 -2.99 -10.69
N PHE A 138 5.95 -2.32 -11.31
CA PHE A 138 6.01 -2.00 -12.74
C PHE A 138 7.11 -0.97 -13.05
N SER A 139 7.20 0.10 -12.26
CA SER A 139 8.25 1.13 -12.38
C SER A 139 9.65 0.56 -12.26
N TYR A 140 9.86 -0.32 -11.29
CA TYR A 140 11.14 -1.00 -11.12
C TYR A 140 11.51 -1.84 -12.35
N LEU A 141 10.55 -2.61 -12.90
CA LEU A 141 10.79 -3.39 -14.12
C LEU A 141 11.09 -2.52 -15.34
N LEU A 142 10.45 -1.35 -15.47
CA LEU A 142 10.73 -0.40 -16.53
C LEU A 142 12.12 0.24 -16.34
N PHE A 143 12.48 0.56 -15.11
CA PHE A 143 13.76 1.17 -14.77
C PHE A 143 14.94 0.24 -15.14
N ILE A 144 14.90 -1.03 -14.72
CA ILE A 144 15.94 -2.00 -15.07
C ILE A 144 16.01 -2.33 -16.56
N ASN A 145 14.93 -2.12 -17.31
CA ASN A 145 14.84 -2.31 -18.76
C ASN A 145 14.78 -0.98 -19.55
N SER A 146 15.32 0.10 -18.97
CA SER A 146 15.23 1.46 -19.52
C SER A 146 16.04 1.70 -20.82
N ALA A 147 16.77 0.70 -21.32
CA ALA A 147 17.41 0.78 -22.63
C ALA A 147 16.40 1.05 -23.76
N LYS A 148 15.19 0.49 -23.68
CA LYS A 148 14.12 0.71 -24.66
C LYS A 148 13.45 2.08 -24.45
N ARG A 149 13.26 2.86 -25.55
CA ARG A 149 12.62 4.19 -25.51
C ARG A 149 11.23 4.16 -24.89
N ILE A 150 10.42 3.15 -25.24
CA ILE A 150 9.07 3.02 -24.71
C ILE A 150 9.06 2.86 -23.19
N ASN A 151 9.96 2.04 -22.63
CA ASN A 151 10.04 1.85 -21.18
C ASN A 151 10.41 3.15 -20.46
N ARG A 152 11.29 3.96 -21.04
CA ARG A 152 11.63 5.28 -20.49
C ARG A 152 10.46 6.24 -20.47
N LEU A 153 9.72 6.33 -21.58
CA LEU A 153 8.54 7.19 -21.67
C LEU A 153 7.45 6.76 -20.71
N THR A 154 7.18 5.46 -20.63
CA THR A 154 6.20 4.91 -19.68
C THR A 154 6.62 5.16 -18.23
N LEU A 155 7.91 4.97 -17.90
CA LEU A 155 8.41 5.27 -16.55
C LEU A 155 8.25 6.76 -16.21
N ILE A 156 8.59 7.65 -17.11
CA ILE A 156 8.40 9.10 -16.91
C ILE A 156 6.93 9.40 -16.61
N LEU A 157 6.00 8.86 -17.40
CA LEU A 157 4.58 9.03 -17.15
C LEU A 157 4.17 8.54 -15.75
N ILE A 158 4.65 7.38 -15.34
CA ILE A 158 4.36 6.83 -14.00
C ILE A 158 4.93 7.75 -12.91
N LEU A 159 6.13 8.32 -13.08
CA LEU A 159 6.70 9.24 -12.08
C LEU A 159 5.78 10.44 -11.83
N PHE A 160 5.10 10.95 -12.86
CA PHE A 160 4.13 12.04 -12.69
C PHE A 160 2.80 11.62 -12.09
N VAL A 161 2.32 10.41 -12.37
CA VAL A 161 1.02 9.91 -11.89
C VAL A 161 1.10 9.34 -10.48
N ALA A 162 2.19 8.68 -10.14
CA ALA A 162 2.32 7.93 -8.89
C ALA A 162 2.06 8.76 -7.62
N PRO A 163 2.52 10.02 -7.48
CA PRO A 163 2.24 10.84 -6.28
C PRO A 163 0.75 11.08 -6.02
N TYR A 164 -0.10 10.98 -7.06
CA TYR A 164 -1.55 11.17 -6.95
C TYR A 164 -2.29 9.88 -6.60
N VAL A 165 -1.60 8.75 -6.51
CA VAL A 165 -2.18 7.51 -5.98
C VAL A 165 -2.26 7.57 -4.46
N PHE A 166 -1.21 8.00 -3.80
CA PHE A 166 -1.11 8.24 -2.35
C PHE A 166 0.34 8.58 -2.00
N ILE A 167 0.61 8.84 -0.69
CA ILE A 167 1.98 9.06 -0.20
C ILE A 167 2.94 7.93 -0.58
N MET A 168 2.44 6.70 -0.69
CA MET A 168 3.20 5.53 -1.13
C MET A 168 3.65 5.64 -2.59
N GLY A 169 2.82 6.23 -3.42
CA GLY A 169 3.19 6.54 -4.80
C GLY A 169 4.34 7.55 -4.89
N PHE A 170 4.46 8.46 -3.91
CA PHE A 170 5.56 9.42 -3.82
C PHE A 170 6.93 8.75 -3.59
N ILE A 171 6.96 7.56 -2.99
CA ILE A 171 8.19 6.79 -2.79
C ILE A 171 8.79 6.35 -4.14
N ILE A 172 7.96 6.18 -5.17
CA ILE A 172 8.42 5.74 -6.51
C ILE A 172 9.37 6.78 -7.12
N PRO A 173 8.98 8.05 -7.33
CA PRO A 173 9.91 9.06 -7.82
C PRO A 173 11.08 9.29 -6.86
N LEU A 174 10.90 9.17 -5.54
CA LEU A 174 11.99 9.28 -4.58
C LEU A 174 13.02 8.16 -4.76
N THR A 175 12.60 6.92 -4.93
CA THR A 175 13.47 5.78 -5.20
C THR A 175 14.25 5.97 -6.50
N ILE A 176 13.58 6.42 -7.57
CA ILE A 176 14.20 6.66 -8.88
C ILE A 176 15.15 7.87 -8.82
N PHE A 177 14.80 8.92 -8.07
CA PHE A 177 15.67 10.05 -7.81
C PHE A 177 16.99 9.62 -7.17
N ILE A 178 16.91 8.90 -6.05
CA ILE A 178 18.07 8.38 -5.33
C ILE A 178 18.93 7.50 -6.24
N ALA A 179 18.30 6.55 -6.95
CA ALA A 179 19.01 5.67 -7.89
C ALA A 179 19.72 6.44 -9.00
N SER A 180 19.10 7.50 -9.51
CA SER A 180 19.66 8.34 -10.57
C SER A 180 20.86 9.16 -10.07
N VAL A 181 20.75 9.76 -8.88
CA VAL A 181 21.85 10.49 -8.24
C VAL A 181 23.05 9.58 -8.02
N PHE A 182 22.86 8.44 -7.35
CA PHE A 182 23.94 7.49 -7.08
C PHE A 182 24.52 6.88 -8.36
N SER A 183 23.69 6.64 -9.38
CA SER A 183 24.17 6.18 -10.67
C SER A 183 25.09 7.21 -11.36
N ILE A 184 24.75 8.50 -11.27
CA ILE A 184 25.58 9.57 -11.83
C ILE A 184 26.88 9.71 -11.04
N VAL A 185 26.82 9.70 -9.71
CA VAL A 185 28.00 9.87 -8.85
C VAL A 185 29.00 8.71 -9.02
N ILE A 186 28.50 7.47 -9.09
CA ILE A 186 29.37 6.29 -9.07
C ILE A 186 29.80 5.82 -10.46
N LYS A 187 28.85 5.85 -11.43
CA LYS A 187 29.07 5.33 -12.79
C LYS A 187 29.37 6.43 -13.80
N GLY A 188 29.42 7.68 -13.35
CA GLY A 188 29.55 8.86 -14.20
C GLY A 188 28.24 9.28 -14.86
N PHE A 189 28.28 10.44 -15.51
CA PHE A 189 27.10 11.01 -16.17
C PHE A 189 26.56 10.09 -17.26
N ARG A 190 25.31 9.67 -17.11
CA ARG A 190 24.58 8.91 -18.12
C ARG A 190 23.31 9.66 -18.48
N LYS A 191 23.10 9.89 -19.77
CA LYS A 191 21.91 10.61 -20.29
C LYS A 191 20.59 10.10 -19.70
N HIS A 192 20.44 8.79 -19.54
CA HIS A 192 19.21 8.18 -18.99
C HIS A 192 19.01 8.50 -17.50
N SER A 193 20.07 8.43 -16.69
CA SER A 193 20.00 8.80 -15.28
C SER A 193 19.68 10.28 -15.10
N ALA A 194 20.25 11.15 -15.93
CA ALA A 194 19.92 12.57 -15.91
C ALA A 194 18.44 12.84 -16.27
N ILE A 195 17.91 12.17 -17.29
CA ILE A 195 16.48 12.28 -17.67
C ILE A 195 15.57 11.86 -16.51
N PHE A 196 15.85 10.74 -15.85
CA PHE A 196 15.04 10.28 -14.72
C PHE A 196 15.18 11.19 -13.49
N LEU A 197 16.38 11.73 -13.24
CA LEU A 197 16.59 12.72 -12.19
C LEU A 197 15.72 13.95 -12.40
N VAL A 198 15.75 14.53 -13.61
CA VAL A 198 14.93 15.69 -13.96
C VAL A 198 13.44 15.36 -13.87
N ALA A 199 13.00 14.21 -14.40
CA ALA A 199 11.61 13.79 -14.34
C ALA A 199 11.12 13.63 -12.89
N ALA A 200 11.94 13.05 -12.01
CA ALA A 200 11.60 12.92 -10.59
C ALA A 200 11.53 14.29 -9.89
N LEU A 201 12.46 15.20 -10.15
CA LEU A 201 12.44 16.57 -9.61
C LEU A 201 11.20 17.33 -10.07
N LEU A 202 10.85 17.24 -11.35
CA LEU A 202 9.63 17.88 -11.88
C LEU A 202 8.38 17.28 -11.27
N SER A 203 8.35 15.96 -11.06
CA SER A 203 7.24 15.28 -10.36
C SER A 203 7.08 15.80 -8.91
N PHE A 204 8.19 15.98 -8.17
CA PHE A 204 8.15 16.57 -6.85
C PHE A 204 7.66 18.01 -6.85
N ALA A 205 8.17 18.83 -7.77
CA ALA A 205 7.76 20.23 -7.89
C ALA A 205 6.26 20.33 -8.21
N LEU A 206 5.76 19.54 -9.15
CA LEU A 206 4.35 19.52 -9.52
C LEU A 206 3.48 19.09 -8.35
N ASN A 207 3.84 17.99 -7.68
CA ASN A 207 3.09 17.50 -6.51
C ASN A 207 3.09 18.53 -5.38
N TYR A 208 4.24 19.19 -5.13
CA TYR A 208 4.35 20.24 -4.13
C TYR A 208 3.42 21.43 -4.45
N LEU A 209 3.44 21.92 -5.69
CA LEU A 209 2.57 23.02 -6.12
C LEU A 209 1.08 22.68 -5.98
N VAL A 210 0.69 21.48 -6.36
CA VAL A 210 -0.70 21.00 -6.23
C VAL A 210 -1.08 20.86 -4.76
N SER A 211 -0.22 20.28 -3.94
CA SER A 211 -0.48 20.04 -2.50
C SER A 211 -0.55 21.35 -1.71
N ILE A 212 0.34 22.32 -1.95
CA ILE A 212 0.33 23.61 -1.24
C ILE A 212 -0.96 24.38 -1.53
N LYS A 213 -1.39 24.41 -2.80
CA LYS A 213 -2.63 25.09 -3.17
C LYS A 213 -3.87 24.42 -2.58
N ALA A 214 -3.79 23.14 -2.22
CA ALA A 214 -4.90 22.40 -1.63
C ALA A 214 -4.94 22.46 -0.09
N SER A 215 -3.82 22.81 0.55
CA SER A 215 -3.69 22.67 2.00
C SER A 215 -3.63 24.03 2.71
N GLU A 216 -4.78 24.66 2.94
CA GLU A 216 -4.93 25.54 4.09
C GLU A 216 -5.14 24.76 5.42
N ALA A 217 -5.41 23.46 5.32
CA ALA A 217 -5.54 22.52 6.43
C ALA A 217 -4.41 21.48 6.41
N THR A 218 -3.17 21.93 6.48
CA THR A 218 -2.04 20.98 6.56
C THR A 218 -1.83 20.58 7.99
N TYR A 219 -2.13 19.35 8.32
CA TYR A 219 -1.44 18.68 9.42
C TYR A 219 0.06 18.80 9.14
N GLY A 220 0.78 19.43 10.09
CA GLY A 220 2.17 19.81 9.89
C GLY A 220 3.04 18.61 9.54
N ARG A 221 3.51 18.54 8.30
CA ARG A 221 4.46 17.52 7.84
C ARG A 221 5.81 17.59 8.57
N LEU A 222 6.05 18.65 9.34
CA LEU A 222 7.24 18.84 10.19
C LEU A 222 7.04 18.31 11.62
N ASP A 223 5.79 18.11 12.04
CA ASP A 223 5.46 17.61 13.39
C ASP A 223 6.06 16.23 13.65
N GLY A 224 6.18 15.39 12.60
CA GLY A 224 6.85 14.10 12.70
C GLY A 224 8.33 14.20 13.07
N LEU A 225 9.07 15.19 12.55
CA LEU A 225 10.48 15.40 12.93
C LEU A 225 10.61 15.89 14.35
N GLU A 226 9.73 16.79 14.79
CA GLU A 226 9.66 17.27 16.17
C GLU A 226 9.34 16.11 17.11
N SER A 227 8.29 15.33 16.83
CA SER A 227 7.90 14.14 17.59
C SER A 227 9.03 13.11 17.70
N ILE A 228 9.81 12.90 16.62
CA ILE A 228 10.98 12.02 16.63
C ILE A 228 12.08 12.56 17.55
N SER A 229 12.33 13.87 17.52
CA SER A 229 13.37 14.50 18.35
C SER A 229 13.01 14.47 19.84
N GLU A 230 11.72 14.63 20.16
CA GLU A 230 11.22 14.60 21.52
C GLU A 230 11.10 13.18 22.09
N ASN A 231 10.77 12.20 21.23
CA ASN A 231 10.51 10.82 21.63
C ASN A 231 11.32 9.79 20.81
N PRO A 232 12.66 9.83 20.82
CA PRO A 232 13.49 9.01 19.94
C PRO A 232 13.36 7.51 20.20
N LEU A 233 13.11 7.10 21.46
CA LEU A 233 12.89 5.69 21.80
C LEU A 233 11.58 5.18 21.20
N ASN A 234 10.50 5.94 21.32
CA ASN A 234 9.20 5.58 20.73
C ASN A 234 9.29 5.55 19.19
N ALA A 235 10.05 6.46 18.58
CA ALA A 235 10.32 6.45 17.15
C ALA A 235 11.06 5.17 16.71
N ALA A 236 12.05 4.72 17.48
CA ALA A 236 12.73 3.45 17.21
C ALA A 236 11.78 2.25 17.34
N ILE A 237 10.94 2.22 18.39
CA ILE A 237 9.92 1.18 18.58
C ILE A 237 8.91 1.20 17.43
N PHE A 238 8.48 2.38 16.96
CA PHE A 238 7.59 2.52 15.83
C PHE A 238 8.16 1.87 14.55
N ILE A 239 9.42 2.14 14.21
CA ILE A 239 10.08 1.52 13.06
C ILE A 239 10.18 0.00 13.22
N ILE A 240 10.56 -0.47 14.40
CA ILE A 240 10.64 -1.92 14.68
C ILE A 240 9.26 -2.56 14.55
N ALA A 241 8.22 -1.96 15.14
CA ALA A 241 6.85 -2.45 15.03
C ALA A 241 6.36 -2.47 13.57
N SER A 242 6.71 -1.44 12.79
CA SER A 242 6.33 -1.40 11.37
C SER A 242 7.01 -2.50 10.54
N PHE A 243 8.26 -2.86 10.83
CA PHE A 243 8.94 -4.01 10.20
C PHE A 243 8.24 -5.33 10.51
N GLY A 244 7.71 -5.47 11.73
CA GLY A 244 7.03 -6.69 12.18
C GLY A 244 5.55 -6.78 11.78
N SER A 245 4.97 -5.72 11.20
CA SER A 245 3.55 -5.69 10.84
C SER A 245 3.06 -6.86 9.97
N PRO A 246 3.85 -7.44 9.04
CA PRO A 246 3.43 -8.61 8.28
C PRO A 246 3.18 -9.88 9.09
N PHE A 247 3.72 -9.94 10.31
CA PHE A 247 3.63 -11.10 11.19
C PHE A 247 2.54 -10.95 12.27
N THR A 248 1.87 -9.81 12.29
CA THR A 248 1.00 -9.40 13.39
C THR A 248 -0.44 -9.79 13.13
N PRO A 249 -1.03 -10.72 13.91
CA PRO A 249 -2.45 -11.00 13.84
C PRO A 249 -3.24 -9.84 14.45
N ALA A 250 -4.48 -9.65 13.97
CA ALA A 250 -5.41 -8.74 14.62
C ALA A 250 -5.79 -9.30 16.02
N SER A 251 -5.10 -8.87 17.07
CA SER A 251 -5.29 -9.34 18.45
C SER A 251 -4.74 -8.32 19.45
N GLN A 252 -5.10 -8.48 20.71
CA GLN A 252 -4.54 -7.70 21.83
C GLN A 252 -3.01 -7.84 21.99
N PHE A 253 -2.42 -8.91 21.43
CA PHE A 253 -0.98 -9.15 21.43
C PHE A 253 -0.29 -8.62 20.17
N ALA A 254 -0.98 -7.83 19.34
CA ALA A 254 -0.46 -7.33 18.08
C ALA A 254 0.88 -6.60 18.27
N LEU A 255 0.95 -5.65 19.20
CA LEU A 255 2.16 -4.85 19.40
C LEU A 255 3.38 -5.66 19.89
N PRO A 256 3.29 -6.52 20.92
CA PRO A 256 4.43 -7.36 21.31
C PRO A 256 4.93 -8.27 20.18
N ILE A 257 4.01 -8.90 19.44
CA ILE A 257 4.34 -9.76 18.30
C ILE A 257 5.05 -8.94 17.22
N SER A 258 4.52 -7.77 16.90
CA SER A 258 5.10 -6.86 15.92
C SER A 258 6.54 -6.45 16.30
N ILE A 259 6.79 -6.12 17.56
CA ILE A 259 8.14 -5.76 18.04
C ILE A 259 9.10 -6.95 17.93
N ILE A 260 8.70 -8.14 18.38
CA ILE A 260 9.57 -9.33 18.33
C ILE A 260 9.97 -9.66 16.88
N PHE A 261 9.00 -9.73 15.96
CA PHE A 261 9.30 -10.00 14.56
C PHE A 261 9.99 -8.83 13.87
N GLY A 262 9.70 -7.61 14.27
CA GLY A 262 10.39 -6.42 13.78
C GLY A 262 11.87 -6.40 14.13
N LEU A 263 12.24 -6.80 15.36
CA LEU A 263 13.64 -6.98 15.75
C LEU A 263 14.33 -8.06 14.90
N LEU A 264 13.64 -9.17 14.62
CA LEU A 264 14.15 -10.21 13.74
C LEU A 264 14.39 -9.67 12.32
N VAL A 265 13.44 -8.93 11.76
CA VAL A 265 13.58 -8.30 10.43
C VAL A 265 14.72 -7.28 10.44
N ALA A 266 14.87 -6.47 11.48
CA ALA A 266 15.97 -5.52 11.63
C ALA A 266 17.33 -6.23 11.68
N LEU A 267 17.43 -7.36 12.39
CA LEU A 267 18.63 -8.19 12.41
C LEU A 267 18.96 -8.78 11.05
N LEU A 268 17.95 -9.28 10.33
CA LEU A 268 18.11 -9.79 8.96
C LEU A 268 18.54 -8.67 8.00
N LEU A 269 17.97 -7.48 8.13
CA LEU A 269 18.35 -6.30 7.38
C LEU A 269 19.81 -5.91 7.65
N TYR A 270 20.22 -5.85 8.92
CA TYR A 270 21.60 -5.56 9.31
C TYR A 270 22.58 -6.56 8.71
N THR A 271 22.31 -7.86 8.82
CA THR A 271 23.16 -8.91 8.25
C THR A 271 23.23 -8.83 6.72
N THR A 272 22.13 -8.42 6.08
CA THR A 272 22.05 -8.19 4.65
C THR A 272 22.93 -7.02 4.21
N VAL A 273 22.79 -5.87 4.86
CA VAL A 273 23.52 -4.64 4.54
C VAL A 273 25.02 -4.79 4.82
N LYS A 274 25.39 -5.48 5.90
CA LYS A 274 26.80 -5.72 6.26
C LYS A 274 27.53 -6.56 5.19
N LYS A 275 26.84 -7.48 4.53
CA LYS A 275 27.44 -8.42 3.54
C LYS A 275 27.39 -7.91 2.10
N LEU A 276 26.58 -6.90 1.81
CA LEU A 276 26.36 -6.41 0.45
C LEU A 276 26.64 -4.91 0.36
N PRO A 277 27.28 -4.45 -0.69
CA PRO A 277 27.49 -3.01 -0.87
C PRO A 277 26.12 -2.31 -1.05
N LEU A 278 25.67 -1.63 0.02
CA LEU A 278 24.45 -0.79 0.01
C LEU A 278 24.44 0.16 -1.19
N LEU A 279 25.64 0.60 -1.58
CA LEU A 279 25.88 1.45 -2.73
C LEU A 279 25.35 0.88 -4.05
N GLN A 280 25.45 -0.45 -4.25
CA GLN A 280 24.88 -1.11 -5.43
C GLN A 280 23.36 -1.13 -5.41
N SER A 281 22.76 -1.30 -4.23
CA SER A 281 21.31 -1.22 -4.06
C SER A 281 20.79 0.18 -4.33
N LEU A 282 21.48 1.20 -3.83
CA LEU A 282 21.14 2.61 -4.10
C LEU A 282 21.20 2.93 -5.60
N THR A 283 22.24 2.50 -6.32
CA THR A 283 22.36 2.77 -7.77
C THR A 283 21.32 2.07 -8.63
N ASN A 284 20.80 0.97 -8.16
CA ASN A 284 19.81 0.17 -8.89
C ASN A 284 18.37 0.52 -8.52
N GLY A 285 18.16 1.36 -7.47
CA GLY A 285 16.82 1.71 -6.97
C GLY A 285 16.04 0.47 -6.61
N ASP A 286 16.68 -0.49 -5.94
CA ASP A 286 16.11 -1.81 -5.79
C ASP A 286 14.99 -1.88 -4.74
N VAL A 287 14.36 -3.04 -4.67
CA VAL A 287 13.21 -3.35 -3.81
C VAL A 287 13.50 -3.08 -2.33
N LEU A 288 14.75 -3.27 -1.89
CA LEU A 288 15.18 -2.99 -0.52
C LEU A 288 15.10 -1.48 -0.20
N ILE A 289 15.58 -0.64 -1.13
CA ILE A 289 15.58 0.82 -0.96
C ILE A 289 14.16 1.35 -0.89
N TYR A 290 13.27 0.88 -1.77
CA TYR A 290 11.87 1.26 -1.71
C TYR A 290 11.23 0.90 -0.36
N GLY A 291 11.46 -0.32 0.14
CA GLY A 291 10.94 -0.75 1.42
C GLY A 291 11.46 0.09 2.59
N LEU A 292 12.74 0.45 2.60
CA LEU A 292 13.33 1.34 3.62
C LEU A 292 12.76 2.76 3.56
N LEU A 293 12.60 3.32 2.36
CA LEU A 293 11.98 4.63 2.17
C LEU A 293 10.52 4.64 2.61
N PHE A 294 9.80 3.53 2.38
CA PHE A 294 8.44 3.37 2.89
C PHE A 294 8.38 3.58 4.41
N HIS A 295 9.18 2.85 5.15
CA HIS A 295 9.17 2.94 6.62
C HIS A 295 9.66 4.31 7.11
N GLY A 296 10.64 4.90 6.42
CA GLY A 296 11.09 6.26 6.73
C GLY A 296 9.99 7.31 6.55
N LEU A 297 9.27 7.27 5.43
CA LEU A 297 8.15 8.19 5.20
C LEU A 297 6.95 7.89 6.10
N GLN A 298 6.73 6.62 6.45
CA GLN A 298 5.70 6.25 7.41
C GLN A 298 6.01 6.82 8.81
N LEU A 299 7.26 6.76 9.25
CA LEU A 299 7.70 7.40 10.49
C LEU A 299 7.46 8.91 10.45
N LEU A 300 7.90 9.59 9.39
CA LEU A 300 7.74 11.03 9.25
C LEU A 300 6.28 11.50 9.18
N GLY A 301 5.41 10.71 8.58
CA GLY A 301 4.02 11.10 8.32
C GLY A 301 2.98 10.53 9.28
N ARG A 302 3.34 9.62 10.19
CA ARG A 302 2.37 8.91 11.06
C ARG A 302 2.78 8.81 12.52
N PHE A 303 4.04 9.11 12.83
CA PHE A 303 4.51 9.10 14.21
C PHE A 303 4.25 10.47 14.86
N ASP A 304 3.47 10.46 15.94
CA ASP A 304 3.10 11.62 16.73
C ASP A 304 3.68 11.59 18.15
N GLY A 305 4.64 10.69 18.41
CA GLY A 305 5.24 10.50 19.75
C GLY A 305 4.45 9.57 20.67
N SER A 306 3.17 9.30 20.38
CA SER A 306 2.29 8.51 21.23
C SER A 306 2.43 7.00 21.05
N VAL A 307 2.01 6.23 22.06
CA VAL A 307 1.90 4.77 21.99
C VAL A 307 0.82 4.36 21.00
N SER A 308 -0.22 5.17 20.82
CA SER A 308 -1.30 4.88 19.86
C SER A 308 -0.79 4.85 18.43
N SER A 309 0.13 5.73 18.05
CA SER A 309 0.76 5.70 16.71
C SER A 309 1.57 4.42 16.49
N ILE A 310 2.24 3.91 17.54
CA ILE A 310 2.99 2.63 17.49
C ILE A 310 2.04 1.44 17.32
N ILE A 311 0.90 1.44 18.00
CA ILE A 311 -0.12 0.39 17.82
C ILE A 311 -0.69 0.45 16.41
N ASN A 312 -1.00 1.64 15.92
CA ASN A 312 -1.60 1.84 14.61
C ASN A 312 -0.69 1.38 13.46
N VAL A 313 0.64 1.49 13.61
CA VAL A 313 1.58 1.07 12.56
C VAL A 313 1.59 -0.44 12.31
N SER A 314 1.15 -1.23 13.28
CA SER A 314 0.97 -2.69 13.12
C SER A 314 -0.34 -3.06 12.40
N SER A 315 -1.17 -2.07 12.03
CA SER A 315 -2.43 -2.31 11.30
C SER A 315 -2.20 -3.01 9.96
N PRO A 316 -3.10 -3.93 9.56
CA PRO A 316 -3.01 -4.68 8.29
C PRO A 316 -2.80 -3.82 7.05
N ARG A 317 -3.37 -2.62 6.99
CA ARG A 317 -3.23 -1.69 5.86
C ARG A 317 -1.79 -1.25 5.60
N TYR A 318 -0.93 -1.24 6.60
CA TYR A 318 0.48 -0.81 6.46
C TYR A 318 1.44 -1.94 6.06
N THR A 319 0.97 -3.16 5.94
CA THR A 319 1.83 -4.32 5.67
C THR A 319 2.44 -4.33 4.27
N SER A 320 1.82 -3.66 3.28
CA SER A 320 2.29 -3.70 1.88
C SER A 320 3.75 -3.27 1.70
N GLY A 321 4.19 -2.20 2.37
CA GLY A 321 5.58 -1.75 2.29
C GLY A 321 6.56 -2.67 3.01
N SER A 322 6.15 -3.23 4.15
CA SER A 322 6.94 -4.21 4.89
C SER A 322 7.12 -5.51 4.09
N MET A 323 6.11 -5.91 3.30
CA MET A 323 6.23 -7.02 2.35
C MET A 323 7.29 -6.76 1.31
N ILE A 324 7.32 -5.56 0.74
CA ILE A 324 8.33 -5.17 -0.25
C ILE A 324 9.72 -5.18 0.38
N LEU A 325 9.88 -4.69 1.62
CA LEU A 325 11.13 -4.78 2.37
C LEU A 325 11.58 -6.23 2.54
N LEU A 326 10.68 -7.13 2.95
CA LEU A 326 10.97 -8.55 3.11
C LEU A 326 11.36 -9.21 1.79
N VAL A 327 10.69 -8.87 0.69
CA VAL A 327 11.09 -9.34 -0.65
C VAL A 327 12.50 -8.86 -0.99
N GLY A 328 12.84 -7.60 -0.67
CA GLY A 328 14.19 -7.06 -0.87
C GLY A 328 15.25 -7.80 -0.08
N ILE A 329 15.03 -8.03 1.21
CA ILE A 329 15.91 -8.81 2.09
C ILE A 329 16.08 -10.23 1.55
N PHE A 330 14.97 -10.90 1.22
CA PHE A 330 14.95 -12.26 0.71
C PHE A 330 15.75 -12.39 -0.58
N LEU A 331 15.58 -11.50 -1.55
CA LEU A 331 16.35 -11.50 -2.80
C LEU A 331 17.86 -11.39 -2.57
N LYS A 332 18.26 -10.56 -1.60
CA LYS A 332 19.68 -10.42 -1.24
C LYS A 332 20.25 -11.71 -0.64
N PHE A 333 19.48 -12.41 0.19
CA PHE A 333 19.89 -13.71 0.73
C PHE A 333 20.01 -14.77 -0.36
N MET A 334 19.07 -14.82 -1.32
CA MET A 334 19.11 -15.79 -2.41
C MET A 334 20.29 -15.60 -3.38
N ASN A 335 20.83 -14.39 -3.45
CA ASN A 335 22.03 -14.10 -4.21
C ASN A 335 23.34 -14.52 -3.51
N ASN A 336 23.28 -14.97 -2.23
CA ASN A 336 24.46 -15.39 -1.49
C ASN A 336 24.65 -16.92 -1.62
N PRO A 337 25.82 -17.41 -2.05
CA PRO A 337 26.09 -18.85 -2.19
C PRO A 337 26.05 -19.65 -0.88
N GLN A 338 26.17 -19.00 0.28
CA GLN A 338 26.05 -19.63 1.62
C GLN A 338 24.59 -19.74 2.11
N SER A 339 23.62 -19.75 1.21
CA SER A 339 22.21 -19.44 1.46
C SER A 339 21.38 -20.54 2.14
N LYS A 340 21.87 -21.76 2.36
CA LYS A 340 21.02 -22.85 2.90
C LYS A 340 20.35 -22.51 4.24
N GLN A 341 21.07 -21.87 5.17
CA GLN A 341 20.51 -21.49 6.46
C GLN A 341 19.42 -20.41 6.33
N TYR A 342 19.61 -19.48 5.39
CA TYR A 342 18.64 -18.42 5.12
C TYR A 342 17.36 -18.94 4.46
N ILE A 343 17.43 -20.03 3.72
CA ILE A 343 16.25 -20.71 3.17
C ILE A 343 15.36 -21.21 4.29
N TYR A 344 15.91 -21.87 5.34
CA TYR A 344 15.13 -22.33 6.48
C TYR A 344 14.49 -21.18 7.24
N VAL A 345 15.24 -20.11 7.53
CA VAL A 345 14.69 -18.92 8.19
C VAL A 345 13.55 -18.32 7.37
N SER A 346 13.73 -18.21 6.05
CA SER A 346 12.69 -17.69 5.15
C SER A 346 11.43 -18.55 5.16
N VAL A 347 11.57 -19.89 5.16
CA VAL A 347 10.42 -20.81 5.24
C VAL A 347 9.64 -20.63 6.53
N VAL A 348 10.34 -20.52 7.66
CA VAL A 348 9.70 -20.29 8.98
C VAL A 348 8.97 -18.95 8.99
N LEU A 349 9.61 -17.86 8.54
CA LEU A 349 9.00 -16.54 8.49
C LEU A 349 7.75 -16.54 7.60
N VAL A 350 7.84 -17.14 6.42
CA VAL A 350 6.71 -17.27 5.49
C VAL A 350 5.56 -18.06 6.10
N ALA A 351 5.83 -19.14 6.82
CA ALA A 351 4.81 -19.92 7.51
C ALA A 351 4.11 -19.12 8.62
N VAL A 352 4.87 -18.42 9.46
CA VAL A 352 4.32 -17.54 10.51
C VAL A 352 3.46 -16.44 9.91
N MET A 353 3.94 -15.77 8.85
CA MET A 353 3.17 -14.76 8.13
C MET A 353 1.85 -15.31 7.59
N SER A 354 1.85 -16.51 7.03
CA SER A 354 0.64 -17.12 6.47
C SER A 354 -0.39 -17.44 7.56
N ILE A 355 0.04 -17.96 8.71
CA ILE A 355 -0.83 -18.25 9.84
C ILE A 355 -1.43 -16.96 10.43
N SER A 356 -0.57 -15.98 10.70
CA SER A 356 -0.99 -14.66 11.20
C SER A 356 -1.95 -13.97 10.24
N GLY A 357 -1.61 -13.97 8.95
CA GLY A 357 -2.45 -13.36 7.93
C GLY A 357 -3.80 -14.05 7.76
N PHE A 358 -3.85 -15.38 7.86
CA PHE A 358 -5.11 -16.12 7.83
C PHE A 358 -6.03 -15.71 8.99
N LYS A 359 -5.49 -15.63 10.21
CA LYS A 359 -6.27 -15.18 11.36
C LYS A 359 -6.81 -13.76 11.16
N THR A 360 -5.97 -12.84 10.72
CA THR A 360 -6.36 -11.45 10.46
C THR A 360 -7.46 -11.36 9.40
N ALA A 361 -7.29 -12.04 8.27
CA ALA A 361 -8.28 -12.03 7.18
C ALA A 361 -9.59 -12.69 7.61
N TRP A 362 -9.52 -13.77 8.40
CA TRP A 362 -10.70 -14.44 8.94
C TRP A 362 -11.51 -13.53 9.87
N ASP A 363 -10.86 -12.94 10.86
CA ASP A 363 -11.50 -12.07 11.85
C ASP A 363 -12.10 -10.84 11.15
N TYR A 364 -11.31 -10.17 10.32
CA TYR A 364 -11.75 -8.99 9.59
C TYR A 364 -12.91 -9.29 8.63
N SER A 365 -12.80 -10.32 7.78
CA SER A 365 -13.84 -10.68 6.81
C SER A 365 -15.13 -11.11 7.49
N SER A 366 -15.04 -11.81 8.63
CA SER A 366 -16.21 -12.27 9.40
C SER A 366 -17.04 -11.09 9.90
N VAL A 367 -16.37 -10.11 10.51
CA VAL A 367 -17.03 -8.91 11.05
C VAL A 367 -17.60 -8.05 9.94
N ARG A 368 -16.82 -7.76 8.91
CA ARG A 368 -17.20 -6.83 7.82
C ARG A 368 -18.25 -7.42 6.88
N SER A 369 -18.16 -8.70 6.53
CA SER A 369 -19.18 -9.37 5.72
C SER A 369 -20.52 -9.46 6.46
N LEU A 370 -20.50 -9.72 7.77
CA LEU A 370 -21.72 -9.73 8.57
C LEU A 370 -22.35 -8.33 8.64
N ALA A 371 -21.54 -7.29 8.84
CA ALA A 371 -22.00 -5.90 8.83
C ALA A 371 -22.61 -5.56 7.46
N SER A 372 -21.93 -5.89 6.35
CA SER A 372 -22.43 -5.69 4.99
C SER A 372 -23.82 -6.30 4.79
N LYS A 373 -24.01 -7.57 5.17
CA LYS A 373 -25.31 -8.25 5.07
C LYS A 373 -26.41 -7.57 5.93
N LYS A 374 -26.07 -7.11 7.14
CA LYS A 374 -27.01 -6.39 7.99
C LYS A 374 -27.45 -5.07 7.38
N ILE A 375 -26.53 -4.36 6.76
CA ILE A 375 -26.80 -3.10 6.06
C ILE A 375 -27.66 -3.37 4.82
N GLU A 376 -27.28 -4.33 3.96
CA GLU A 376 -28.09 -4.72 2.80
C GLU A 376 -29.52 -5.07 3.17
N ASN A 377 -29.71 -5.88 4.22
CA ASN A 377 -31.03 -6.24 4.73
C ASN A 377 -31.80 -5.03 5.28
N CYS A 378 -31.12 -4.06 5.88
CA CYS A 378 -31.75 -2.85 6.37
C CYS A 378 -32.24 -1.97 5.21
N ILE A 379 -31.33 -1.69 4.24
CA ILE A 379 -31.64 -0.89 3.07
C ILE A 379 -32.76 -1.52 2.23
N SER A 380 -32.78 -2.83 2.07
CA SER A 380 -33.82 -3.52 1.31
C SER A 380 -35.20 -3.44 1.97
N ARG A 381 -35.27 -3.29 3.30
CA ARG A 381 -36.53 -3.23 4.06
C ARG A 381 -37.05 -1.80 4.26
N PHE A 382 -36.14 -0.86 4.51
CA PHE A 382 -36.48 0.49 4.97
C PHE A 382 -36.03 1.61 4.02
N GLY A 383 -35.28 1.29 2.99
CA GLY A 383 -34.66 2.26 2.09
C GLY A 383 -33.29 2.74 2.58
N ILE A 384 -32.57 3.43 1.69
CA ILE A 384 -31.20 3.90 1.98
C ILE A 384 -31.22 5.12 2.91
N ASP A 385 -32.31 5.90 2.88
CA ASP A 385 -32.44 7.16 3.64
C ASP A 385 -32.95 6.92 5.08
N ASP A 386 -33.19 5.66 5.45
CA ASP A 386 -33.68 5.34 6.80
C ASP A 386 -32.60 5.60 7.86
N PRO A 387 -32.87 6.46 8.87
CA PRO A 387 -31.89 6.82 9.90
C PRO A 387 -31.32 5.63 10.67
N ILE A 388 -32.09 4.54 10.80
CA ILE A 388 -31.67 3.32 11.49
C ILE A 388 -30.64 2.56 10.63
N CYS A 389 -30.84 2.52 9.31
CA CYS A 389 -29.90 1.91 8.37
C CYS A 389 -28.62 2.71 8.28
N LEU A 390 -28.75 4.03 8.21
CA LEU A 390 -27.62 4.97 8.19
C LEU A 390 -26.77 4.86 9.46
N ALA A 391 -27.41 4.76 10.64
CA ALA A 391 -26.71 4.56 11.90
C ALA A 391 -25.93 3.24 11.98
N LYS A 392 -26.28 2.23 11.16
CA LYS A 392 -25.58 0.93 11.07
C LYS A 392 -24.45 0.93 10.05
N LEU A 393 -24.46 1.88 9.11
CA LEU A 393 -23.38 2.04 8.11
C LEU A 393 -22.06 2.44 8.79
N ASP A 394 -22.13 3.23 9.86
CA ASP A 394 -20.96 3.64 10.62
C ASP A 394 -21.18 3.46 12.14
N PRO A 395 -20.81 2.33 12.69
CA PRO A 395 -20.87 2.13 14.14
C PRO A 395 -19.87 3.00 14.93
N GLY A 396 -18.97 3.70 14.25
CA GLY A 396 -17.94 4.59 14.82
C GLY A 396 -18.21 6.08 14.57
N ARG A 397 -19.45 6.51 14.56
CA ARG A 397 -19.95 7.89 14.25
C ARG A 397 -19.17 9.06 14.86
N GLU A 398 -18.27 8.82 15.78
CA GLU A 398 -17.42 9.86 16.40
C GLU A 398 -16.37 10.44 15.46
N ILE A 399 -16.14 9.81 14.29
CA ILE A 399 -15.05 10.16 13.36
C ILE A 399 -15.56 10.97 12.16
N LEU A 400 -16.80 10.77 11.71
CA LEU A 400 -17.39 11.54 10.61
C LEU A 400 -18.27 12.66 11.18
N SER A 401 -18.08 13.89 10.72
CA SER A 401 -19.04 14.95 10.97
C SER A 401 -20.38 14.57 10.34
N GLN A 402 -21.49 14.94 10.97
CA GLN A 402 -22.83 14.69 10.45
C GLN A 402 -22.96 15.28 9.02
N GLU A 403 -22.30 16.39 8.76
CA GLU A 403 -22.24 17.07 7.47
C GLU A 403 -21.52 16.23 6.37
N ALA A 404 -20.42 15.58 6.69
CA ALA A 404 -19.70 14.68 5.76
C ALA A 404 -20.54 13.45 5.40
N PHE A 405 -21.30 12.94 6.37
CA PHE A 405 -22.18 11.80 6.19
C PHE A 405 -23.41 12.15 5.33
N GLU A 406 -24.06 13.28 5.58
CA GLU A 406 -25.19 13.78 4.79
C GLU A 406 -24.76 14.02 3.33
N LYS A 407 -23.60 14.63 3.13
CA LYS A 407 -23.01 14.87 1.81
C LYS A 407 -22.66 13.60 1.04
N ALA A 408 -22.19 12.57 1.75
CA ALA A 408 -21.92 11.25 1.15
C ALA A 408 -23.22 10.57 0.70
N ILE A 409 -24.31 10.73 1.46
CA ILE A 409 -25.64 10.20 1.09
C ILE A 409 -26.21 10.93 -0.11
N GLU A 410 -26.12 12.26 -0.15
CA GLU A 410 -26.53 13.06 -1.31
C GLU A 410 -25.77 12.59 -2.57
N THR A 411 -24.48 12.33 -2.44
CA THR A 411 -23.66 11.83 -3.54
C THR A 411 -24.10 10.44 -4.00
N ILE A 412 -24.41 9.52 -3.09
CA ILE A 412 -24.93 8.18 -3.44
C ILE A 412 -26.30 8.26 -4.09
N SER A 413 -27.16 9.14 -3.59
CA SER A 413 -28.52 9.35 -4.13
C SER A 413 -28.45 9.92 -5.56
N SER A 414 -27.60 10.91 -5.80
CA SER A 414 -27.38 11.50 -7.12
C SER A 414 -26.77 10.51 -8.13
N LEU A 415 -25.87 9.62 -7.68
CA LEU A 415 -25.30 8.55 -8.50
C LEU A 415 -26.39 7.55 -8.93
N ARG A 416 -27.34 7.22 -8.06
CA ARG A 416 -28.46 6.31 -8.38
C ARG A 416 -29.57 6.97 -9.23
N GLU A 417 -29.78 8.26 -9.12
CA GLU A 417 -30.73 8.97 -9.99
C GLU A 417 -30.20 9.12 -11.42
N ALA A 418 -28.89 9.22 -11.58
CA ALA A 418 -28.23 9.21 -12.89
C ALA A 418 -28.27 7.83 -13.59
N GLU A 419 -28.54 6.75 -12.84
CA GLU A 419 -28.69 5.38 -13.33
C GLU A 419 -30.12 5.03 -13.79
N LYS A 420 -31.12 5.90 -13.51
CA LYS A 420 -32.50 5.76 -13.97
C LYS A 420 -32.74 6.56 -15.23
#